data_0970e2dba488823b605c913603d08da0
#
_entry.id   0970e2dba488823b605c913603d08da0
#
_cell.length_a   1.000
_cell.length_b   1.000
_cell.length_c   1.000
_cell.angle_alpha   90.00
_cell.angle_beta   90.00
_cell.angle_gamma   90.00
#
_symmetry.space_group_name_H-M   'P 1'
#
loop_
_entity.id
_entity.type
_entity.pdbx_description
1 polymer ?
#
loop_
_entity_poly.entity_id
_entity_poly.type
_entity_poly.pdbx_seq_one_letter_code
_entity_poly.pdbx_strand_id
1 'polypeptide(L)'
;LWQACNLVMPYNDPLDDIAFARGRSHSEVLVGRLDGRPVASVMAGHDGHRGWLYYVAVDPAHRHQGLGADIVTAGEDWLRRHGVRKVLLMIRETNTAVKAFYEKVGYNAVPRVVMERWL
;
A
#
# COMPACT_ATOMS: atom_id res chain seq x y z
N LEU A 1 -12.18 0.50 6.82
CA LEU A 1 -11.49 -0.34 5.84
C LEU A 1 -10.24 -1.00 6.40
N TRP A 2 -9.35 -0.24 6.98
CA TRP A 2 -8.08 -0.80 7.49
C TRP A 2 -8.28 -1.74 8.69
N GLN A 3 -9.22 -1.44 9.56
CA GLN A 3 -9.58 -2.35 10.67
C GLN A 3 -10.09 -3.69 10.14
N ALA A 4 -10.97 -3.65 9.14
CA ALA A 4 -11.51 -4.86 8.51
C ALA A 4 -10.45 -5.70 7.79
N CYS A 5 -9.33 -5.09 7.41
CA CYS A 5 -8.22 -5.75 6.74
C CYS A 5 -7.05 -6.11 7.67
N ASN A 6 -7.22 -5.96 8.98
CA ASN A 6 -6.19 -6.25 10.00
C ASN A 6 -4.91 -5.43 9.80
N LEU A 7 -5.03 -4.20 9.31
CA LEU A 7 -3.89 -3.32 9.08
C LEU A 7 -3.61 -2.35 10.22
N VAL A 8 -4.49 -2.29 11.22
CA VAL A 8 -4.32 -1.42 12.38
C VAL A 8 -3.51 -2.16 13.44
N MET A 9 -2.39 -1.56 13.83
CA MET A 9 -1.47 -2.11 14.82
C MET A 9 -1.42 -1.21 16.06
N PRO A 10 -1.15 -1.76 17.27
CA PRO A 10 -1.11 -0.96 18.50
C PRO A 10 -0.09 0.19 18.47
N TYR A 11 0.97 0.04 17.67
CA TYR A 11 2.05 1.04 17.57
C TYR A 11 1.80 2.11 16.49
N ASN A 12 0.70 2.03 15.74
CA ASN A 12 0.34 2.99 14.71
C ASN A 12 -1.07 3.53 14.95
N ASP A 13 -1.24 4.84 14.81
CA ASP A 13 -2.56 5.45 14.70
C ASP A 13 -2.86 5.69 13.22
N PRO A 14 -3.86 5.00 12.62
CA PRO A 14 -4.17 5.15 11.21
C PRO A 14 -4.59 6.57 10.82
N LEU A 15 -5.25 7.31 11.70
CA LEU A 15 -5.62 8.70 11.41
C LEU A 15 -4.40 9.61 11.35
N ASP A 16 -3.44 9.41 12.24
CA ASP A 16 -2.16 10.15 12.21
C ASP A 16 -1.36 9.80 10.97
N ASP A 17 -1.32 8.52 10.58
CA ASP A 17 -0.61 8.08 9.38
C ASP A 17 -1.22 8.69 8.11
N ILE A 18 -2.55 8.74 8.02
CA ILE A 18 -3.24 9.38 6.89
C ILE A 18 -2.93 10.88 6.86
N ALA A 19 -3.05 11.56 8.00
CA ALA A 19 -2.81 12.99 8.09
C ALA A 19 -1.37 13.35 7.71
N PHE A 20 -0.40 12.51 8.08
CA PHE A 20 1.00 12.71 7.77
C PHE A 20 1.31 12.51 6.28
N ALA A 21 0.68 11.52 5.64
CA ALA A 21 0.99 11.13 4.27
C ALA A 21 0.19 11.91 3.20
N ARG A 22 -1.05 12.32 3.52
CA ARG A 22 -1.97 12.80 2.49
C ARG A 22 -1.59 14.19 1.99
N GLY A 23 -1.78 14.40 0.68
CA GLY A 23 -1.63 15.72 0.07
C GLY A 23 -0.22 16.27 0.06
N ARG A 24 0.79 15.43 0.21
CA ARG A 24 2.19 15.85 0.14
C ARG A 24 2.72 15.73 -1.29
N SER A 25 3.78 16.48 -1.58
CA SER A 25 4.45 16.36 -2.89
C SER A 25 5.09 14.99 -3.10
N HIS A 26 5.41 14.28 -2.02
CA HIS A 26 6.13 13.00 -2.04
C HIS A 26 5.30 11.82 -1.54
N SER A 27 4.07 12.03 -1.11
CA SER A 27 3.20 10.95 -0.65
C SER A 27 1.72 11.30 -0.78
N GLU A 28 0.89 10.28 -0.90
CA GLU A 28 -0.56 10.42 -0.98
C GLU A 28 -1.25 9.14 -0.50
N VAL A 29 -2.48 9.29 -0.05
CA VAL A 29 -3.38 8.17 0.23
C VAL A 29 -4.45 8.14 -0.87
N LEU A 30 -4.48 7.06 -1.63
CA LEU A 30 -5.45 6.85 -2.70
C LEU A 30 -6.54 5.91 -2.22
N VAL A 31 -7.77 6.21 -2.62
CA VAL A 31 -8.95 5.44 -2.20
C VAL A 31 -9.75 5.04 -3.43
N GLY A 32 -10.06 3.76 -3.54
CA GLY A 32 -11.03 3.25 -4.51
C GLY A 32 -12.42 3.25 -3.88
N ARG A 33 -13.39 3.82 -4.57
CA ARG A 33 -14.77 3.90 -4.09
C ARG A 33 -15.71 3.12 -4.99
N LEU A 34 -16.73 2.51 -4.34
CA LEU A 34 -17.83 1.87 -5.02
C LEU A 34 -19.11 2.39 -4.37
N ASP A 35 -19.99 3.01 -5.16
CA ASP A 35 -21.21 3.66 -4.67
C ASP A 35 -20.94 4.63 -3.50
N GLY A 36 -19.87 5.42 -3.62
CA GLY A 36 -19.48 6.40 -2.61
C GLY A 36 -18.78 5.84 -1.38
N ARG A 37 -18.64 4.51 -1.26
CA ARG A 37 -17.98 3.85 -0.13
C ARG A 37 -16.52 3.51 -0.45
N PRO A 38 -15.58 3.75 0.47
CA PRO A 38 -14.21 3.30 0.28
C PRO A 38 -14.14 1.78 0.39
N VAL A 39 -13.72 1.12 -0.69
CA VAL A 39 -13.58 -0.34 -0.76
C VAL A 39 -12.14 -0.78 -0.97
N ALA A 40 -11.26 0.13 -1.32
CA ALA A 40 -9.84 -0.15 -1.50
C ALA A 40 -9.01 1.07 -1.15
N SER A 41 -7.78 0.85 -0.74
CA SER A 41 -6.84 1.93 -0.45
C SER A 41 -5.40 1.54 -0.78
N VAL A 42 -4.57 2.55 -0.98
CA VAL A 42 -3.12 2.42 -1.00
C VAL A 42 -2.50 3.74 -0.53
N MET A 43 -1.47 3.65 0.28
CA MET A 43 -0.61 4.77 0.59
C MET A 43 0.64 4.65 -0.28
N ALA A 44 0.89 5.64 -1.13
CA ALA A 44 2.04 5.68 -2.01
C ALA A 44 2.97 6.82 -1.57
N GLY A 45 4.27 6.59 -1.61
CA GLY A 45 5.24 7.61 -1.26
C GLY A 45 6.60 7.31 -1.85
N HIS A 46 7.44 8.34 -1.95
CA HIS A 46 8.83 8.18 -2.39
C HIS A 46 9.76 9.03 -1.54
N ASP A 47 10.98 8.58 -1.46
CA ASP A 47 12.05 9.19 -0.66
C ASP A 47 13.05 9.96 -1.52
N GLY A 48 12.72 10.23 -2.78
CA GLY A 48 13.64 10.83 -3.76
C GLY A 48 14.51 9.80 -4.47
N HIS A 49 14.32 8.52 -4.17
CA HIS A 49 15.10 7.41 -4.76
C HIS A 49 14.21 6.24 -5.17
N ARG A 50 13.42 5.70 -4.24
CA ARG A 50 12.51 4.58 -4.48
C ARG A 50 11.09 4.95 -4.08
N GLY A 51 10.13 4.27 -4.67
CA GLY A 51 8.74 4.35 -4.26
C GLY A 51 8.39 3.22 -3.33
N TRP A 52 7.40 3.47 -2.47
CA TRP A 52 6.90 2.53 -1.47
C TRP A 52 5.38 2.51 -1.50
N LEU A 53 4.80 1.33 -1.31
CA LEU A 53 3.37 1.15 -1.11
C LEU A 53 3.12 0.62 0.29
N TYR A 54 2.17 1.24 0.99
CA TYR A 54 1.72 0.85 2.32
C TYR A 54 0.20 0.82 2.35
N TYR A 55 -0.37 0.14 3.33
CA TYR A 55 -1.81 0.11 3.56
C TYR A 55 -2.61 -0.24 2.29
N VAL A 56 -2.11 -1.21 1.55
CA VAL A 56 -2.85 -1.79 0.43
C VAL A 56 -3.97 -2.65 1.01
N ALA A 57 -5.19 -2.25 0.79
CA ALA A 57 -6.36 -2.89 1.37
C ALA A 57 -7.49 -3.00 0.37
N VAL A 58 -8.23 -4.10 0.46
CA VAL A 58 -9.52 -4.28 -0.23
C VAL A 58 -10.51 -4.76 0.81
N ASP A 59 -11.68 -4.13 0.85
CA ASP A 59 -12.77 -4.52 1.74
C ASP A 59 -13.04 -6.03 1.58
N PRO A 60 -13.09 -6.80 2.68
CA PRO A 60 -13.35 -8.25 2.60
C PRO A 60 -14.62 -8.61 1.83
N ALA A 61 -15.64 -7.77 1.88
CA ALA A 61 -16.89 -7.98 1.15
C ALA A 61 -16.75 -7.81 -0.37
N HIS A 62 -15.64 -7.23 -0.84
CA HIS A 62 -15.41 -6.91 -2.25
C HIS A 62 -14.15 -7.58 -2.83
N ARG A 63 -13.64 -8.61 -2.15
CA ARG A 63 -12.48 -9.37 -2.62
C ARG A 63 -12.82 -10.23 -3.82
N HIS A 64 -11.79 -10.69 -4.53
CA HIS A 64 -11.90 -11.53 -5.73
C HIS A 64 -12.60 -10.85 -6.92
N GLN A 65 -12.56 -9.50 -6.97
CA GLN A 65 -13.13 -8.70 -8.06
C GLN A 65 -12.05 -7.91 -8.83
N GLY A 66 -10.78 -8.21 -8.61
CA GLY A 66 -9.66 -7.51 -9.26
C GLY A 66 -9.32 -6.15 -8.63
N LEU A 67 -9.95 -5.75 -7.54
CA LEU A 67 -9.72 -4.44 -6.90
C LEU A 67 -8.32 -4.33 -6.30
N GLY A 68 -7.75 -5.43 -5.83
CA GLY A 68 -6.37 -5.43 -5.33
C GLY A 68 -5.36 -5.03 -6.39
N ALA A 69 -5.46 -5.63 -7.57
CA ALA A 69 -4.61 -5.26 -8.71
C ALA A 69 -4.85 -3.82 -9.15
N ASP A 70 -6.11 -3.38 -9.17
CA ASP A 70 -6.47 -2.02 -9.57
C ASP A 70 -5.89 -0.98 -8.61
N ILE A 71 -5.99 -1.19 -7.31
CA ILE A 71 -5.47 -0.23 -6.34
C ILE A 71 -3.93 -0.18 -6.32
N VAL A 72 -3.28 -1.32 -6.52
CA VAL A 72 -1.82 -1.36 -6.69
C VAL A 72 -1.42 -0.58 -7.94
N THR A 73 -2.11 -0.78 -9.05
CA THR A 73 -1.87 -0.03 -10.28
C THR A 73 -2.04 1.47 -10.06
N ALA A 74 -3.07 1.89 -9.34
CA ALA A 74 -3.28 3.31 -9.02
C ALA A 74 -2.08 3.89 -8.23
N GLY A 75 -1.57 3.17 -7.26
CA GLY A 75 -0.37 3.57 -6.51
C GLY A 75 0.87 3.65 -7.40
N GLU A 76 1.07 2.66 -8.26
CA GLU A 76 2.18 2.66 -9.22
C GLU A 76 2.09 3.83 -10.19
N ASP A 77 0.91 4.14 -10.70
CA ASP A 77 0.70 5.25 -11.62
C ASP A 77 0.99 6.60 -10.94
N TRP A 78 0.58 6.75 -9.69
CA TRP A 78 0.93 7.93 -8.91
C TRP A 78 2.46 8.09 -8.80
N LEU A 79 3.16 6.99 -8.49
CA LEU A 79 4.62 6.99 -8.40
C LEU A 79 5.29 7.28 -9.75
N ARG A 80 4.77 6.71 -10.85
CA ARG A 80 5.29 6.99 -12.20
C ARG A 80 5.17 8.47 -12.54
N ARG A 81 4.05 9.10 -12.21
CA ARG A 81 3.86 10.54 -12.44
C ARG A 81 4.84 11.40 -11.65
N HIS A 82 5.40 10.86 -10.57
CA HIS A 82 6.42 11.53 -9.75
C HIS A 82 7.85 11.13 -10.13
N GLY A 83 8.04 10.42 -11.23
CA GLY A 83 9.36 10.05 -11.74
C GLY A 83 10.00 8.84 -11.07
N VAL A 84 9.25 8.10 -10.27
CA VAL A 84 9.75 6.90 -9.59
C VAL A 84 9.91 5.75 -10.58
N ARG A 85 11.05 5.06 -10.53
CA ARG A 85 11.38 3.96 -11.44
C ARG A 85 11.25 2.58 -10.80
N LYS A 86 11.25 2.49 -9.49
CA LYS A 86 11.23 1.22 -8.78
C LYS A 86 10.39 1.33 -7.53
N VAL A 87 9.49 0.38 -7.36
CA VAL A 87 8.56 0.31 -6.22
C VAL A 87 8.97 -0.83 -5.30
N LEU A 88 9.01 -0.55 -4.02
CA LEU A 88 9.26 -1.51 -2.97
C LEU A 88 8.05 -1.59 -2.05
N LEU A 89 7.87 -2.73 -1.42
CA LEU A 89 6.88 -2.90 -0.37
C LEU A 89 7.37 -3.96 0.62
N MET A 90 6.77 -3.96 1.79
CA MET A 90 7.11 -4.91 2.84
C MET A 90 5.92 -5.81 3.11
N ILE A 91 6.18 -7.10 3.22
CA ILE A 91 5.18 -8.13 3.53
C ILE A 91 5.66 -8.86 4.78
N ARG A 92 4.76 -9.10 5.73
CA ARG A 92 5.08 -9.94 6.88
C ARG A 92 5.46 -11.33 6.40
N GLU A 93 6.53 -11.90 6.93
CA GLU A 93 7.04 -13.21 6.53
C GLU A 93 5.98 -14.31 6.57
N THR A 94 5.06 -14.23 7.53
CA THR A 94 4.01 -15.22 7.71
C THR A 94 2.84 -15.07 6.72
N ASN A 95 2.77 -13.96 5.98
CA ASN A 95 1.65 -13.68 5.08
C ASN A 95 1.94 -14.19 3.67
N THR A 96 1.92 -15.50 3.50
CA THR A 96 2.24 -16.16 2.23
C THR A 96 1.21 -15.89 1.14
N ALA A 97 -0.06 -15.71 1.50
CA ALA A 97 -1.13 -15.40 0.54
C ALA A 97 -0.93 -14.01 -0.10
N VAL A 98 -0.53 -13.03 0.71
CA VAL A 98 -0.25 -11.68 0.21
C VAL A 98 0.99 -11.68 -0.66
N LYS A 99 2.04 -12.43 -0.28
CA LYS A 99 3.23 -12.58 -1.12
C LYS A 99 2.87 -13.15 -2.50
N ALA A 100 2.04 -14.18 -2.55
CA ALA A 100 1.58 -14.79 -3.80
C ALA A 100 0.78 -13.79 -4.66
N PHE A 101 -0.06 -12.96 -4.03
CA PHE A 101 -0.77 -11.90 -4.73
C PHE A 101 0.20 -10.93 -5.42
N TYR A 102 1.21 -10.43 -4.70
CA TYR A 102 2.17 -9.50 -5.28
C TYR A 102 3.03 -10.13 -6.37
N GLU A 103 3.43 -11.38 -6.22
CA GLU A 103 4.13 -12.10 -7.27
C GLU A 103 3.28 -12.20 -8.55
N LYS A 104 1.98 -12.43 -8.40
CA LYS A 104 1.04 -12.49 -9.53
C LYS A 104 0.91 -11.16 -10.27
N VAL A 105 1.01 -10.03 -9.57
CA VAL A 105 0.93 -8.70 -10.18
C VAL A 105 2.30 -8.12 -10.55
N GLY A 106 3.34 -8.93 -10.55
CA GLY A 106 4.63 -8.59 -11.13
C GLY A 106 5.75 -8.23 -10.15
N TYR A 107 5.54 -8.41 -8.85
CA TYR A 107 6.57 -8.16 -7.85
C TYR A 107 7.40 -9.41 -7.61
N ASN A 108 8.67 -9.21 -7.25
CA ASN A 108 9.60 -10.29 -6.93
C ASN A 108 10.18 -10.07 -5.53
N ALA A 109 10.26 -11.15 -4.76
CA ALA A 109 11.01 -11.10 -3.50
C ALA A 109 12.50 -10.88 -3.78
N VAL A 110 13.11 -10.00 -3.03
CA VAL A 110 14.54 -9.70 -3.14
C VAL A 110 15.25 -9.93 -1.81
N PRO A 111 16.53 -10.35 -1.84
CA PRO A 111 17.26 -10.68 -0.60
C PRO A 111 17.71 -9.39 0.11
N ARG A 112 16.81 -8.76 0.82
CA ARG A 112 17.07 -7.56 1.61
C ARG A 112 16.62 -7.80 3.04
N VAL A 113 17.36 -7.24 3.98
CA VAL A 113 16.97 -7.21 5.39
C VAL A 113 16.41 -5.83 5.69
N VAL A 114 15.21 -5.77 6.25
CA VAL A 114 14.61 -4.53 6.73
C VAL A 114 15.02 -4.32 8.18
N MET A 115 15.56 -3.15 8.47
CA MET A 115 15.94 -2.76 9.82
C MET A 115 15.15 -1.53 10.22
N GLU A 116 14.77 -1.43 11.49
CA GLU A 116 13.97 -0.31 11.99
C GLU A 116 14.53 0.26 13.27
N ARG A 117 14.20 1.51 13.53
CA ARG A 117 14.48 2.20 14.79
C ARG A 117 13.41 3.25 15.02
N TRP A 118 12.79 3.24 16.19
CA TRP A 118 11.88 4.31 16.60
C TRP A 118 12.67 5.55 17.02
N LEU A 119 12.24 6.71 16.55
CA LEU A 119 12.87 7.99 16.87
C LEU A 119 12.09 8.73 17.96
#